data_3a0572b0aea3a0f76f305af5ef128e7f
#
_entry.id   3a0572b0aea3a0f76f305af5ef128e7f
#
_cell.length_a   1.000
_cell.length_b   1.000
_cell.length_c   1.000
_cell.angle_alpha   90.00
_cell.angle_beta   90.00
_cell.angle_gamma   90.00
#
_symmetry.space_group_name_H-M   'P 1'
#
loop_
_entity.id
_entity.type
_entity.pdbx_description
1 polymer ?
#
loop_
_entity_poly.entity_id
_entity_poly.type
_entity_poly.pdbx_seq_one_letter_code
_entity_poly.pdbx_strand_id
1 'polypeptide(L)'
;LPRWQKFKNVQLEYYYNQQLHLFTPFFVDYNSDGVKRFIGEYRHTYRSEPSQYAFQGYDVGFYFLSAMMRYGIDFKFCLPDFKVDLLQAKYRFVQDNSLSGFENRSVFMIRYTRDFDIIKAENDLTKQGVEAITIDPSVKENKALLPLPSYK
;
A
#
# COMPACT_ATOMS: atom_id res chain seq x y z
N LEU A 1 1.60 -9.26 7.63
CA LEU A 1 0.83 -8.14 8.08
C LEU A 1 -0.62 -8.15 7.61
N PRO A 2 -0.98 -8.43 6.35
CA PRO A 2 -2.38 -8.69 6.02
C PRO A 2 -2.98 -9.91 6.74
N ARG A 3 -2.17 -10.67 7.45
CA ARG A 3 -2.65 -11.85 8.21
C ARG A 3 -3.62 -11.48 9.34
N TRP A 4 -3.50 -10.31 9.94
CA TRP A 4 -4.41 -9.86 11.00
C TRP A 4 -5.86 -9.81 10.53
N GLN A 5 -6.10 -9.37 9.30
CA GLN A 5 -7.44 -9.33 8.69
C GLN A 5 -8.01 -10.74 8.39
N LYS A 6 -7.17 -11.78 8.42
CA LYS A 6 -7.56 -13.17 8.16
C LYS A 6 -7.86 -13.97 9.43
N PHE A 7 -7.65 -13.40 10.61
CA PHE A 7 -7.99 -14.08 11.85
C PHE A 7 -9.51 -14.11 12.05
N LYS A 8 -10.08 -15.30 11.92
CA LYS A 8 -11.52 -15.54 12.12
C LYS A 8 -11.96 -15.49 13.58
N ASN A 9 -11.01 -15.56 14.52
CA ASN A 9 -11.27 -15.66 15.96
C ASN A 9 -11.27 -14.30 16.67
N VAL A 10 -10.96 -13.21 15.97
CA VAL A 10 -11.00 -11.85 16.54
C VAL A 10 -12.26 -11.17 16.05
N GLN A 11 -13.10 -10.72 16.97
CA GLN A 11 -14.28 -9.95 16.63
C GLN A 11 -13.85 -8.61 16.03
N LEU A 12 -14.43 -8.26 14.89
CA LEU A 12 -14.09 -7.05 14.14
C LEU A 12 -14.28 -5.77 14.97
N GLU A 13 -15.22 -5.78 15.92
CA GLU A 13 -15.49 -4.68 16.84
C GLU A 13 -14.26 -4.26 17.65
N TYR A 14 -13.38 -5.19 18.02
CA TYR A 14 -12.16 -4.85 18.75
C TYR A 14 -11.21 -4.00 17.91
N TYR A 15 -11.15 -4.20 16.59
CA TYR A 15 -10.32 -3.40 15.70
C TYR A 15 -10.79 -1.95 15.66
N TYR A 16 -12.10 -1.74 15.60
CA TYR A 16 -12.70 -0.41 15.58
C TYR A 16 -12.60 0.29 16.95
N ASN A 17 -12.90 -0.41 18.05
CA ASN A 17 -12.83 0.15 19.39
C ASN A 17 -11.42 0.58 19.79
N GLN A 18 -10.40 -0.18 19.38
CA GLN A 18 -9.00 0.11 19.64
C GLN A 18 -8.38 1.05 18.59
N GLN A 19 -9.16 1.50 17.60
CA GLN A 19 -8.64 2.32 16.49
C GLN A 19 -7.37 1.74 15.87
N LEU A 20 -7.39 0.44 15.57
CA LEU A 20 -6.22 -0.31 15.15
C LEU A 20 -5.61 0.28 13.88
N HIS A 21 -4.28 0.46 13.89
CA HIS A 21 -3.51 0.88 12.73
C HIS A 21 -2.80 -0.32 12.11
N LEU A 22 -2.93 -0.49 10.80
CA LEU A 22 -2.31 -1.59 10.07
C LEU A 22 -1.60 -1.08 8.82
N PHE A 23 -0.48 -1.73 8.49
CA PHE A 23 0.16 -1.53 7.19
C PHE A 23 -0.38 -2.55 6.19
N THR A 24 -0.73 -2.07 5.00
CA THR A 24 -1.23 -2.89 3.90
C THR A 24 -0.60 -2.44 2.58
N PRO A 25 -0.29 -3.37 1.67
CA PRO A 25 0.25 -3.02 0.35
C PRO A 25 -0.82 -2.46 -0.61
N PHE A 26 -2.09 -2.55 -0.27
CA PHE A 26 -3.20 -2.07 -1.10
C PHE A 26 -4.34 -1.54 -0.22
N PHE A 27 -5.06 -0.56 -0.75
CA PHE A 27 -6.26 0.01 -0.15
C PHE A 27 -7.17 0.55 -1.26
N VAL A 28 -8.41 0.08 -1.31
CA VAL A 28 -9.42 0.57 -2.27
C VAL A 28 -10.28 1.62 -1.60
N ASP A 29 -10.24 2.84 -2.11
CA ASP A 29 -11.15 3.90 -1.68
C ASP A 29 -12.40 3.88 -2.56
N TYR A 30 -13.45 3.24 -2.07
CA TYR A 30 -14.72 3.11 -2.78
C TYR A 30 -15.47 4.43 -2.98
N ASN A 31 -15.05 5.51 -2.30
CA ASN A 31 -15.61 6.84 -2.50
C ASN A 31 -14.95 7.59 -3.65
N SER A 32 -13.78 7.17 -4.08
CA SER A 32 -13.04 7.75 -5.22
C SER A 32 -13.80 7.58 -6.54
N ASP A 33 -13.84 8.64 -7.35
CA ASP A 33 -14.50 8.61 -8.66
C ASP A 33 -13.83 7.65 -9.65
N GLY A 34 -12.50 7.48 -9.55
CA GLY A 34 -11.76 6.51 -10.36
C GLY A 34 -12.19 5.08 -10.08
N VAL A 35 -12.33 4.73 -8.80
CA VAL A 35 -12.80 3.40 -8.36
C VAL A 35 -14.24 3.16 -8.77
N LYS A 36 -15.14 4.15 -8.58
CA LYS A 36 -16.54 4.03 -9.01
C LYS A 36 -16.67 3.80 -10.51
N ARG A 37 -15.89 4.53 -11.31
CA ARG A 37 -15.87 4.37 -12.78
C ARG A 37 -15.40 2.97 -13.16
N PHE A 38 -14.26 2.52 -12.60
CA PHE A 38 -13.73 1.19 -12.86
C PHE A 38 -14.74 0.09 -12.54
N ILE A 39 -15.41 0.17 -11.37
CA ILE A 39 -16.45 -0.80 -10.98
C ILE A 39 -17.60 -0.80 -11.99
N GLY A 40 -18.06 0.38 -12.42
CA GLY A 40 -19.13 0.51 -13.40
C GLY A 40 -18.77 -0.13 -14.74
N GLU A 41 -17.59 0.16 -15.27
CA GLU A 41 -17.09 -0.41 -16.53
C GLU A 41 -16.86 -1.92 -16.42
N TYR A 42 -16.34 -2.39 -15.30
CA TYR A 42 -16.14 -3.82 -15.06
C TYR A 42 -17.46 -4.58 -15.03
N ARG A 43 -18.46 -4.07 -14.29
CA ARG A 43 -19.81 -4.66 -14.25
C ARG A 43 -20.47 -4.69 -15.63
N HIS A 44 -20.31 -3.61 -16.40
CA HIS A 44 -20.87 -3.54 -17.75
C HIS A 44 -20.26 -4.62 -18.66
N THR A 45 -18.94 -4.81 -18.59
CA THR A 45 -18.19 -5.71 -19.47
C THR A 45 -18.32 -7.16 -19.04
N TYR A 46 -18.12 -7.45 -17.74
CA TYR A 46 -17.98 -8.82 -17.22
C TYR A 46 -19.21 -9.35 -16.50
N ARG A 47 -20.24 -8.52 -16.30
CA ARG A 47 -21.48 -8.88 -15.59
C ARG A 47 -21.24 -9.43 -14.19
N SER A 48 -20.14 -9.02 -13.54
CA SER A 48 -19.73 -9.47 -12.21
C SER A 48 -19.05 -8.35 -11.43
N GLU A 49 -18.90 -8.54 -10.10
CA GLU A 49 -18.14 -7.61 -9.27
C GLU A 49 -16.63 -7.81 -9.45
N PRO A 50 -15.84 -6.72 -9.52
CA PRO A 50 -14.40 -6.83 -9.55
C PRO A 50 -13.85 -7.38 -8.24
N SER A 51 -13.05 -8.43 -8.34
CA SER A 51 -12.29 -8.96 -7.21
C SER A 51 -11.08 -8.07 -6.90
N GLN A 52 -10.44 -8.28 -5.74
CA GLN A 52 -9.16 -7.64 -5.43
C GLN A 52 -8.10 -7.82 -6.54
N TYR A 53 -8.10 -8.98 -7.20
CA TYR A 53 -7.18 -9.26 -8.29
C TYR A 53 -7.51 -8.49 -9.58
N ALA A 54 -8.78 -8.14 -9.80
CA ALA A 54 -9.17 -7.30 -10.92
C ALA A 54 -8.61 -5.87 -10.75
N PHE A 55 -8.70 -5.30 -9.55
CA PHE A 55 -8.06 -4.02 -9.23
C PHE A 55 -6.55 -4.09 -9.39
N GLN A 56 -5.93 -5.16 -8.89
CA GLN A 56 -4.48 -5.35 -8.99
C GLN A 56 -4.02 -5.45 -10.45
N GLY A 57 -4.73 -6.23 -11.26
CA GLY A 57 -4.41 -6.38 -12.69
C GLY A 57 -4.54 -5.07 -13.45
N TYR A 58 -5.59 -4.30 -13.15
CA TYR A 58 -5.77 -2.96 -13.72
C TYR A 58 -4.60 -2.04 -13.32
N ASP A 59 -4.29 -1.94 -12.05
CA ASP A 59 -3.24 -1.05 -11.54
C ASP A 59 -1.86 -1.38 -12.12
N VAL A 60 -1.50 -2.66 -12.16
CA VAL A 60 -0.24 -3.13 -12.73
C VAL A 60 -0.18 -2.78 -14.23
N GLY A 61 -1.22 -3.15 -14.97
CA GLY A 61 -1.30 -2.87 -16.41
C GLY A 61 -1.23 -1.38 -16.69
N PHE A 62 -2.06 -0.59 -16.02
CA PHE A 62 -2.12 0.85 -16.21
C PHE A 62 -0.79 1.54 -15.87
N TYR A 63 -0.15 1.17 -14.76
CA TYR A 63 1.13 1.73 -14.34
C TYR A 63 2.23 1.49 -15.38
N PHE A 64 2.47 0.23 -15.73
CA PHE A 64 3.58 -0.10 -16.62
C PHE A 64 3.33 0.34 -18.06
N LEU A 65 2.12 0.19 -18.58
CA LEU A 65 1.78 0.69 -19.93
C LEU A 65 1.93 2.22 -20.00
N SER A 66 1.48 2.95 -18.99
CA SER A 66 1.65 4.41 -18.93
C SER A 66 3.12 4.81 -18.86
N ALA A 67 3.94 4.08 -18.09
CA ALA A 67 5.37 4.32 -18.02
C ALA A 67 6.04 4.04 -19.38
N MET A 68 5.68 2.95 -20.04
CA MET A 68 6.20 2.60 -21.36
C MET A 68 5.79 3.63 -22.43
N MET A 69 4.53 4.09 -22.41
CA MET A 69 4.07 5.12 -23.34
C MET A 69 4.80 6.44 -23.14
N ARG A 70 5.15 6.78 -21.90
CA ARG A 70 5.83 8.04 -21.58
C ARG A 70 7.34 8.01 -21.87
N TYR A 71 8.00 6.90 -21.58
CA TYR A 71 9.47 6.79 -21.59
C TYR A 71 10.02 5.78 -22.61
N GLY A 72 9.15 5.10 -23.34
CA GLY A 72 9.57 4.09 -24.32
C GLY A 72 10.16 2.84 -23.69
N ILE A 73 11.08 2.18 -24.39
CA ILE A 73 11.69 0.90 -23.96
C ILE A 73 12.59 1.02 -22.73
N ASP A 74 13.07 2.22 -22.45
CA ASP A 74 13.96 2.50 -21.32
C ASP A 74 13.20 2.92 -20.05
N PHE A 75 11.87 2.78 -20.05
CA PHE A 75 10.97 3.18 -18.95
C PHE A 75 11.43 2.66 -17.58
N LYS A 76 12.10 1.51 -17.52
CA LYS A 76 12.55 0.90 -16.25
C LYS A 76 13.48 1.82 -15.46
N PHE A 77 14.30 2.62 -16.10
CA PHE A 77 15.22 3.55 -15.44
C PHE A 77 14.51 4.79 -14.90
N CYS A 78 13.29 5.06 -15.37
CA CYS A 78 12.46 6.18 -14.96
C CYS A 78 11.42 5.79 -13.88
N LEU A 79 11.32 4.51 -13.50
CA LEU A 79 10.35 4.04 -12.50
C LEU A 79 10.45 4.74 -11.14
N PRO A 80 11.64 5.11 -10.61
CA PRO A 80 11.75 5.83 -9.34
C PRO A 80 11.03 7.18 -9.35
N ASP A 81 11.02 7.88 -10.48
CA ASP A 81 10.43 9.21 -10.64
C ASP A 81 9.01 9.18 -11.21
N PHE A 82 8.59 8.03 -11.74
CA PHE A 82 7.26 7.88 -12.33
C PHE A 82 6.18 7.75 -11.28
N LYS A 83 5.21 8.67 -11.34
CA LYS A 83 4.05 8.70 -10.44
C LYS A 83 2.77 8.77 -11.26
N VAL A 84 1.81 7.96 -10.89
CA VAL A 84 0.46 7.94 -11.45
C VAL A 84 -0.53 7.48 -10.38
N ASP A 85 -1.72 8.05 -10.38
CA ASP A 85 -2.77 7.63 -9.47
C ASP A 85 -3.36 6.29 -9.91
N LEU A 86 -3.47 5.37 -8.96
CA LEU A 86 -3.95 4.02 -9.14
C LEU A 86 -5.19 3.77 -8.26
N LEU A 87 -5.91 2.68 -8.51
CA LEU A 87 -7.16 2.39 -7.82
C LEU A 87 -6.96 1.86 -6.40
N GLN A 88 -6.01 0.95 -6.22
CA GLN A 88 -5.75 0.30 -4.92
C GLN A 88 -4.28 0.30 -4.50
N ALA A 89 -3.35 0.42 -5.44
CA ALA A 89 -1.93 0.32 -5.19
C ALA A 89 -1.26 1.70 -5.15
N LYS A 90 -0.04 1.74 -4.62
CA LYS A 90 0.88 2.86 -4.76
C LYS A 90 2.24 2.27 -5.07
N TYR A 91 2.86 2.74 -6.14
CA TYR A 91 4.19 2.28 -6.51
C TYR A 91 5.21 3.39 -6.28
N ARG A 92 6.26 3.04 -5.52
CA ARG A 92 7.46 3.81 -5.34
C ARG A 92 8.63 2.86 -5.48
N PHE A 93 9.11 2.73 -6.70
CA PHE A 93 10.23 1.86 -6.99
C PHE A 93 11.54 2.50 -6.57
N VAL A 94 12.37 1.73 -5.89
CA VAL A 94 13.71 2.11 -5.45
C VAL A 94 14.67 1.01 -5.91
N GLN A 95 15.87 1.40 -6.32
CA GLN A 95 16.95 0.51 -6.66
C GLN A 95 18.13 0.83 -5.73
N ASP A 96 18.59 -0.13 -4.93
CA ASP A 96 19.64 0.10 -3.93
C ASP A 96 21.03 0.25 -4.59
N ASN A 97 21.28 -0.46 -5.69
CA ASN A 97 22.50 -0.36 -6.46
C ASN A 97 22.23 -0.76 -7.92
N SER A 98 23.16 -0.43 -8.81
CA SER A 98 23.01 -0.65 -10.26
C SER A 98 22.86 -2.12 -10.68
N LEU A 99 23.22 -3.07 -9.81
CA LEU A 99 23.12 -4.51 -10.05
C LEU A 99 21.85 -5.12 -9.42
N SER A 100 21.17 -4.41 -8.52
CA SER A 100 19.93 -4.89 -7.91
C SER A 100 18.73 -4.65 -8.83
N GLY A 101 17.63 -5.38 -8.58
CA GLY A 101 16.33 -5.09 -9.18
C GLY A 101 15.66 -3.88 -8.53
N PHE A 102 14.53 -3.47 -9.08
CA PHE A 102 13.66 -2.46 -8.49
C PHE A 102 12.74 -3.09 -7.45
N GLU A 103 12.63 -2.46 -6.29
CA GLU A 103 11.75 -2.86 -5.20
C GLU A 103 10.68 -1.78 -4.96
N ASN A 104 9.41 -2.20 -4.85
CA ASN A 104 8.36 -1.27 -4.44
C ASN A 104 8.37 -1.12 -2.92
N ARG A 105 8.69 0.07 -2.43
CA ARG A 105 8.71 0.41 -0.98
C ARG A 105 7.48 1.17 -0.51
N SER A 106 6.40 1.17 -1.29
CA SER A 106 5.16 1.81 -0.88
C SER A 106 4.27 0.87 -0.09
N VAL A 107 3.75 1.39 1.02
CA VAL A 107 2.70 0.76 1.83
C VAL A 107 1.70 1.83 2.26
N PHE A 108 0.47 1.41 2.51
CA PHE A 108 -0.54 2.25 3.14
C PHE A 108 -0.57 1.96 4.64
N MET A 109 -0.71 2.99 5.45
CA MET A 109 -1.17 2.86 6.81
C MET A 109 -2.67 3.11 6.83
N ILE A 110 -3.45 2.15 7.29
CA ILE A 110 -4.90 2.25 7.46
C ILE A 110 -5.24 2.27 8.94
N ARG A 111 -6.31 3.00 9.27
CA ARG A 111 -6.84 3.08 10.62
C ARG A 111 -8.30 2.69 10.64
N TYR A 112 -8.66 1.84 11.59
CA TYR A 112 -10.05 1.54 11.91
C TYR A 112 -10.59 2.65 12.80
N THR A 113 -11.72 3.25 12.44
CA THR A 113 -12.33 4.34 13.20
C THR A 113 -13.47 3.83 14.07
N ARG A 114 -13.86 4.59 15.11
CA ARG A 114 -15.00 4.25 15.96
C ARG A 114 -16.34 4.30 15.23
N ASP A 115 -16.39 4.99 14.09
CA ASP A 115 -17.56 5.09 13.22
C ASP A 115 -17.69 3.89 12.26
N PHE A 116 -16.93 2.82 12.52
CA PHE A 116 -16.89 1.59 11.71
C PHE A 116 -16.37 1.79 10.28
N ASP A 117 -15.58 2.84 10.06
CA ASP A 117 -14.90 3.10 8.80
C ASP A 117 -13.42 2.69 8.84
N ILE A 118 -12.87 2.43 7.65
CA ILE A 118 -11.44 2.21 7.45
C ILE A 118 -10.90 3.33 6.57
N ILE A 119 -10.02 4.13 7.12
CA ILE A 119 -9.45 5.29 6.43
C ILE A 119 -7.93 5.17 6.25
N LYS A 120 -7.39 5.88 5.25
CA LYS A 120 -5.94 6.06 5.14
C LYS A 120 -5.45 6.98 6.25
N ALA A 121 -4.49 6.51 7.04
CA ALA A 121 -3.95 7.27 8.17
C ALA A 121 -2.89 8.31 7.77
N GLU A 122 -2.44 8.34 6.52
CA GLU A 122 -1.41 9.28 6.02
C GLU A 122 -1.77 10.76 6.27
N ASN A 123 -3.05 11.10 6.30
CA ASN A 123 -3.51 12.47 6.49
C ASN A 123 -3.52 12.93 7.97
N ASP A 124 -3.50 11.99 8.92
CA ASP A 124 -3.55 12.33 10.35
C ASP A 124 -2.16 12.65 10.93
N LEU A 125 -1.12 11.98 10.42
CA LEU A 125 0.26 12.21 10.90
C LEU A 125 0.76 13.60 10.53
N THR A 126 0.39 14.12 9.37
CA THR A 126 0.76 15.49 8.96
C THR A 126 0.02 16.56 9.74
N LYS A 127 -1.21 16.29 10.22
CA LYS A 127 -1.98 17.23 11.05
C LYS A 127 -1.50 17.30 12.49
N GLN A 128 -0.80 16.28 12.98
CA GLN A 128 -0.29 16.21 14.35
C GLN A 128 1.16 16.69 14.49
N GLY A 129 1.77 17.22 13.42
CA GLY A 129 3.15 17.73 13.47
C GLY A 129 4.22 16.67 13.70
N VAL A 130 3.87 15.39 13.51
CA VAL A 130 4.86 14.30 13.51
C VAL A 130 5.55 14.35 12.15
N GLU A 131 6.72 14.97 12.12
CA GLU A 131 7.62 14.90 10.97
C GLU A 131 7.82 13.42 10.62
N ALA A 132 7.66 13.08 9.35
CA ALA A 132 7.92 11.74 8.86
C ALA A 132 9.31 11.33 9.35
N ILE A 133 9.40 10.28 10.17
CA ILE A 133 10.68 9.73 10.59
C ILE A 133 11.37 9.27 9.31
N THR A 134 12.21 10.13 8.79
CA THR A 134 13.15 9.79 7.72
C THR A 134 14.18 8.89 8.40
N ILE A 135 14.06 7.59 8.20
CA ILE A 135 15.09 6.66 8.63
C ILE A 135 16.32 7.02 7.82
N ASP A 136 17.29 7.66 8.48
CA ASP A 136 18.58 8.00 7.90
C ASP A 136 19.28 6.69 7.49
N PRO A 137 19.58 6.47 6.20
CA PRO A 137 20.25 5.26 5.75
C PRO A 137 21.68 5.10 6.27
N SER A 138 22.22 6.11 6.99
CA SER A 138 23.56 6.08 7.58
C SER A 138 23.61 5.41 8.97
N VAL A 139 22.48 5.07 9.58
CA VAL A 139 22.46 4.32 10.84
C VAL A 139 22.86 2.89 10.57
N LYS A 140 24.17 2.63 10.64
CA LYS A 140 24.75 1.30 10.65
C LYS A 140 24.16 0.51 11.83
N GLU A 141 23.63 -0.67 11.51
CA GLU A 141 23.20 -1.71 12.46
C GLU A 141 24.14 -1.82 13.67
N ASN A 142 23.74 -1.27 14.78
CA ASN A 142 24.30 -1.69 16.06
C ASN A 142 23.64 -3.01 16.44
N LYS A 143 24.35 -4.08 16.09
CA LYS A 143 24.03 -5.46 16.39
C LYS A 143 24.26 -5.72 17.88
N ALA A 144 23.33 -5.25 18.72
CA ALA A 144 23.20 -5.70 20.09
C ALA A 144 22.09 -6.75 20.14
N LEU A 145 22.49 -8.00 19.97
CA LEU A 145 21.67 -9.18 20.23
C LEU A 145 21.29 -9.17 21.72
N LEU A 146 20.04 -8.81 22.02
CA LEU A 146 19.47 -9.12 23.34
C LEU A 146 19.29 -10.64 23.44
N PRO A 147 19.74 -11.28 24.52
CA PRO A 147 19.57 -12.72 24.72
C PRO A 147 18.08 -13.04 24.89
N LEU A 148 17.63 -14.07 24.19
CA LEU A 148 16.28 -14.61 24.31
C LEU A 148 16.09 -15.17 25.72
N PRO A 149 14.94 -14.92 26.40
CA PRO A 149 14.65 -15.54 27.68
C PRO A 149 14.48 -17.05 27.51
N SER A 150 15.24 -17.83 28.27
CA SER A 150 15.10 -19.28 28.35
C SER A 150 13.80 -19.62 29.09
N TYR A 151 12.85 -20.23 28.40
CA TYR A 151 11.74 -20.90 29.07
C TYR A 151 12.23 -22.24 29.67
N LYS A 152 12.09 -22.35 31.01
CA LYS A 152 12.08 -23.63 31.72
C LYS A 152 10.65 -24.14 31.80
#